data_48031c62812ebe48feb9e34ca115c15d
#
_entry.id   48031c62812ebe48feb9e34ca115c15d
#
_cell.length_a   1.000
_cell.length_b   1.000
_cell.length_c   1.000
_cell.angle_alpha   90.00
_cell.angle_beta   90.00
_cell.angle_gamma   90.00
#
_symmetry.space_group_name_H-M   'P 1'
#
loop_
_entity.id
_entity.type
_entity.pdbx_description
1 polymer ?
#
loop_
_entity_poly.entity_id
_entity_poly.type
_entity_poly.pdbx_seq_one_letter_code
_entity_poly.pdbx_strand_id
1 'polypeptide(L)'
;SQRDMFNDEVIAQFSQLRYSELVKQIRLAQQPEKVTLKFDFDKNAPCVWLNQQPIDFKDRKLDFAFYAMMARSKNIEEDPIERPTTESSKALVSSAFYRELALLANITMSWGKDEVDFLEKLEDADILETRTVKSLMTQQNDGSTGVNVSFFDTRKNNLYKYLKQKLPQALANLIMPISE
;
A
#
# COMPACT_ATOMS: atom_id res chain seq x y z
N SER A 1 42.29 -18.09 9.80
CA SER A 1 42.72 -17.98 8.40
C SER A 1 42.40 -16.59 7.85
N GLN A 2 43.06 -16.17 6.78
CA GLN A 2 42.75 -14.91 6.09
C GLN A 2 41.30 -14.82 5.62
N ARG A 3 40.68 -15.96 5.35
CA ARG A 3 39.29 -16.05 4.90
C ARG A 3 38.31 -15.72 6.03
N ASP A 4 38.61 -16.11 7.26
CA ASP A 4 37.75 -15.84 8.43
C ASP A 4 37.86 -14.38 8.87
N MET A 5 39.05 -13.79 8.83
CA MET A 5 39.28 -12.37 9.11
C MET A 5 38.55 -11.46 8.08
N PHE A 6 38.56 -11.81 6.80
CA PHE A 6 37.86 -11.06 5.77
C PHE A 6 36.33 -11.08 5.95
N ASN A 7 35.78 -12.23 6.31
CA ASN A 7 34.34 -12.36 6.58
C ASN A 7 33.90 -11.54 7.81
N ASP A 8 34.73 -11.51 8.87
CA ASP A 8 34.44 -10.74 10.08
C ASP A 8 34.45 -9.23 9.82
N GLU A 9 35.38 -8.71 8.99
CA GLU A 9 35.40 -7.31 8.58
C GLU A 9 34.16 -6.94 7.73
N VAL A 10 33.78 -7.79 6.78
CA VAL A 10 32.58 -7.57 5.95
C VAL A 10 31.31 -7.56 6.81
N ILE A 11 31.18 -8.51 7.74
CA ILE A 11 30.06 -8.57 8.69
C ILE A 11 30.01 -7.31 9.56
N ALA A 12 31.16 -6.86 10.07
CA ALA A 12 31.25 -5.65 10.89
C ALA A 12 30.84 -4.40 10.11
N GLN A 13 31.25 -4.27 8.82
CA GLN A 13 30.84 -3.16 7.94
C GLN A 13 29.34 -3.19 7.68
N PHE A 14 28.76 -4.33 7.37
CA PHE A 14 27.30 -4.47 7.19
C PHE A 14 26.53 -4.13 8.46
N SER A 15 27.02 -4.55 9.63
CA SER A 15 26.41 -4.23 10.92
C SER A 15 26.43 -2.72 11.21
N GLN A 16 27.52 -2.03 10.90
CA GLN A 16 27.63 -0.58 11.04
C GLN A 16 26.70 0.16 10.10
N LEU A 17 26.58 -0.27 8.82
CA LEU A 17 25.67 0.32 7.85
C LEU A 17 24.21 0.16 8.28
N ARG A 18 23.83 -1.01 8.78
CA ARG A 18 22.49 -1.26 9.32
C ARG A 18 22.18 -0.41 10.54
N TYR A 19 23.13 -0.28 11.45
CA TYR A 19 23.00 0.55 12.63
C TYR A 19 22.84 2.03 12.27
N SER A 20 23.68 2.53 11.36
CA SER A 20 23.60 3.91 10.86
C SER A 20 22.25 4.21 10.20
N GLU A 21 21.76 3.28 9.37
CA GLU A 21 20.44 3.39 8.72
C GLU A 21 19.31 3.39 9.75
N LEU A 22 19.37 2.52 10.73
CA LEU A 22 18.39 2.45 11.82
C LEU A 22 18.35 3.75 12.62
N VAL A 23 19.49 4.33 12.95
CA VAL A 23 19.56 5.62 13.66
C VAL A 23 18.94 6.74 12.83
N LYS A 24 19.20 6.77 11.53
CA LYS A 24 18.58 7.74 10.61
C LYS A 24 17.07 7.61 10.60
N GLN A 25 16.55 6.40 10.53
CA GLN A 25 15.10 6.12 10.54
C GLN A 25 14.45 6.52 11.87
N ILE A 26 15.09 6.24 13.01
CA ILE A 26 14.59 6.64 14.32
C ILE A 26 14.55 8.17 14.44
N ARG A 27 15.58 8.85 14.00
CA ARG A 27 15.62 10.34 13.97
C ARG A 27 14.53 10.90 13.05
N LEU A 28 14.32 10.29 11.90
CA LEU A 28 13.28 10.70 10.96
C LEU A 28 11.89 10.60 11.58
N ALA A 29 11.64 9.55 12.37
CA ALA A 29 10.37 9.36 13.09
C ALA A 29 10.10 10.47 14.11
N GLN A 30 11.13 11.12 14.61
CA GLN A 30 11.03 12.27 15.54
C GLN A 30 10.81 13.60 14.82
N GLN A 31 10.91 13.62 13.49
CA GLN A 31 10.78 14.82 12.66
C GLN A 31 9.75 14.58 11.53
N PRO A 32 8.45 14.50 11.88
CA PRO A 32 7.40 14.18 10.91
C PRO A 32 7.37 15.13 9.71
N GLU A 33 7.74 16.37 9.90
CA GLU A 33 7.78 17.41 8.85
C GLU A 33 8.84 17.13 7.77
N LYS A 34 9.80 16.28 8.04
CA LYS A 34 10.84 15.86 7.08
C LYS A 34 10.51 14.56 6.35
N VAL A 35 9.40 13.92 6.70
CA VAL A 35 8.97 12.67 6.08
C VAL A 35 8.20 12.98 4.81
N THR A 36 8.67 12.40 3.71
CA THR A 36 7.98 12.45 2.41
C THR A 36 7.73 11.04 1.90
N LEU A 37 6.57 10.83 1.30
CA LEU A 37 6.22 9.59 0.64
C LEU A 37 5.98 9.88 -0.85
N LYS A 38 6.62 9.08 -1.71
CA LYS A 38 6.40 9.11 -3.15
C LYS A 38 5.96 7.74 -3.63
N PHE A 39 4.84 7.68 -4.33
CA PHE A 39 4.28 6.44 -4.88
C PHE A 39 4.71 6.30 -6.33
N ASP A 40 5.45 5.23 -6.63
CA ASP A 40 5.88 4.87 -7.98
C ASP A 40 4.95 3.77 -8.50
N PHE A 41 4.11 4.12 -9.46
CA PHE A 41 3.10 3.26 -10.08
C PHE A 41 3.69 2.42 -11.22
N ASP A 42 4.82 1.76 -10.98
CA ASP A 42 5.34 0.77 -11.91
C ASP A 42 4.52 -0.53 -11.78
N LYS A 43 3.84 -0.92 -12.84
CA LYS A 43 2.99 -2.12 -12.89
C LYS A 43 3.71 -3.38 -12.43
N ASN A 44 4.99 -3.54 -12.78
CA ASN A 44 5.78 -4.73 -12.49
C ASN A 44 6.45 -4.69 -11.13
N ALA A 45 6.77 -3.49 -10.64
CA ALA A 45 7.49 -3.30 -9.40
C ALA A 45 7.05 -2.00 -8.69
N PRO A 46 5.79 -1.92 -8.22
CA PRO A 46 5.35 -0.74 -7.50
C PRO A 46 6.18 -0.54 -6.24
N CYS A 47 6.49 0.72 -5.95
CA CYS A 47 7.40 1.09 -4.88
C CYS A 47 6.90 2.34 -4.17
N VAL A 48 7.05 2.38 -2.85
CA VAL A 48 6.83 3.59 -2.07
C VAL A 48 8.19 4.10 -1.58
N TRP A 49 8.53 5.31 -1.97
CA TRP A 49 9.76 5.96 -1.53
C TRP A 49 9.50 6.74 -0.25
N LEU A 50 10.12 6.29 0.84
CA LEU A 50 10.19 7.04 2.09
C LEU A 50 11.45 7.90 2.04
N ASN A 51 11.29 9.19 1.75
CA ASN A 51 12.40 10.06 1.39
C ASN A 51 13.22 9.43 0.25
N GLN A 52 14.46 9.02 0.49
CA GLN A 52 15.31 8.39 -0.51
C GLN A 52 15.38 6.87 -0.39
N GLN A 53 14.60 6.28 0.54
CA GLN A 53 14.60 4.85 0.77
C GLN A 53 13.41 4.18 0.09
N PRO A 54 13.62 3.20 -0.80
CA PRO A 54 12.53 2.47 -1.42
C PRO A 54 11.96 1.41 -0.48
N ILE A 55 10.65 1.29 -0.49
CA ILE A 55 9.91 0.17 0.10
C ILE A 55 9.26 -0.58 -1.06
N ASP A 56 9.70 -1.82 -1.30
CA ASP A 56 9.25 -2.64 -2.41
C ASP A 56 7.85 -3.19 -2.15
N PHE A 57 6.94 -3.00 -3.11
CA PHE A 57 5.58 -3.54 -3.11
C PHE A 57 5.31 -4.48 -4.29
N LYS A 58 6.35 -5.00 -4.92
CA LYS A 58 6.22 -5.87 -6.11
C LYS A 58 5.24 -7.02 -5.90
N ASP A 59 5.32 -7.72 -4.77
CA ASP A 59 4.46 -8.85 -4.44
C ASP A 59 3.24 -8.43 -3.60
N ARG A 60 2.99 -7.13 -3.48
CA ARG A 60 1.93 -6.55 -2.65
C ARG A 60 1.20 -5.41 -3.37
N LYS A 61 0.83 -5.65 -4.62
CA LYS A 61 0.19 -4.64 -5.48
C LYS A 61 -1.13 -4.14 -4.90
N LEU A 62 -1.88 -5.03 -4.28
CA LEU A 62 -3.16 -4.71 -3.65
C LEU A 62 -2.96 -3.77 -2.44
N ASP A 63 -1.98 -4.07 -1.60
CA ASP A 63 -1.62 -3.24 -0.46
C ASP A 63 -1.05 -1.89 -0.92
N PHE A 64 -0.29 -1.87 -2.00
CA PHE A 64 0.20 -0.63 -2.63
C PHE A 64 -0.95 0.28 -3.05
N ALA A 65 -1.94 -0.26 -3.78
CA ALA A 65 -3.10 0.50 -4.24
C ALA A 65 -3.92 1.03 -3.05
N PHE A 66 -4.10 0.21 -2.02
CA PHE A 66 -4.77 0.63 -0.79
C PHE A 66 -4.02 1.78 -0.10
N TYR A 67 -2.72 1.67 0.00
CA TYR A 67 -1.87 2.70 0.60
C TYR A 67 -1.94 4.02 -0.19
N ALA A 68 -1.82 3.94 -1.51
CA ALA A 68 -1.93 5.10 -2.40
C ALA A 68 -3.28 5.81 -2.26
N MET A 69 -4.37 5.06 -2.18
CA MET A 69 -5.71 5.58 -1.94
C MET A 69 -5.78 6.40 -0.64
N MET A 70 -5.30 5.82 0.46
CA MET A 70 -5.32 6.46 1.76
C MET A 70 -4.43 7.71 1.81
N ALA A 71 -3.25 7.65 1.20
CA ALA A 71 -2.33 8.78 1.14
C ALA A 71 -2.88 9.93 0.29
N ARG A 72 -3.50 9.63 -0.83
CA ARG A 72 -4.10 10.62 -1.71
C ARG A 72 -5.24 11.37 -1.04
N SER A 73 -6.08 10.69 -0.28
CA SER A 73 -7.21 11.30 0.41
C SER A 73 -6.79 12.32 1.47
N LYS A 74 -5.55 12.25 1.97
CA LYS A 74 -5.01 13.21 2.95
C LYS A 74 -4.42 14.47 2.30
N ASN A 75 -3.96 14.36 1.06
CA ASN A 75 -3.19 15.42 0.39
C ASN A 75 -4.03 16.28 -0.56
N ILE A 76 -5.23 15.83 -0.90
CA ILE A 76 -6.16 16.52 -1.78
C ILE A 76 -7.37 16.92 -0.95
N GLU A 77 -7.97 18.08 -1.21
CA GLU A 77 -9.23 18.52 -0.62
C GLU A 77 -10.41 17.68 -1.14
N GLU A 78 -10.26 16.37 -1.05
CA GLU A 78 -11.32 15.39 -1.33
C GLU A 78 -11.94 14.91 -0.03
N ASP A 79 -13.12 14.29 -0.13
CA ASP A 79 -13.76 13.66 1.03
C ASP A 79 -12.84 12.61 1.64
N PRO A 80 -12.66 12.61 2.97
CA PRO A 80 -11.79 11.65 3.62
C PRO A 80 -12.30 10.22 3.41
N ILE A 81 -11.36 9.30 3.23
CA ILE A 81 -11.69 7.87 3.13
C ILE A 81 -12.04 7.36 4.52
N GLU A 82 -13.29 6.96 4.66
CA GLU A 82 -13.83 6.38 5.89
C GLU A 82 -13.91 4.86 5.79
N ARG A 83 -13.93 4.19 6.93
CA ARG A 83 -14.20 2.76 6.99
C ARG A 83 -15.57 2.48 6.38
N PRO A 84 -15.69 1.52 5.43
CA PRO A 84 -16.89 1.38 4.59
C PRO A 84 -18.06 0.70 5.32
N THR A 85 -18.67 1.39 6.26
CA THR A 85 -19.78 0.88 7.09
C THR A 85 -21.17 1.23 6.54
N THR A 86 -21.26 2.24 5.66
CA THR A 86 -22.50 2.68 5.02
C THR A 86 -22.45 2.44 3.52
N GLU A 87 -23.59 2.47 2.83
CA GLU A 87 -23.63 2.35 1.36
C GLU A 87 -22.81 3.44 0.66
N SER A 88 -22.94 4.67 1.14
CA SER A 88 -22.19 5.81 0.57
C SER A 88 -20.67 5.68 0.80
N SER A 89 -20.25 5.27 1.99
CA SER A 89 -18.83 5.06 2.28
C SER A 89 -18.25 3.87 1.51
N LYS A 90 -19.01 2.78 1.32
CA LYS A 90 -18.60 1.64 0.48
C LYS A 90 -18.41 2.06 -0.98
N ALA A 91 -19.35 2.81 -1.55
CA ALA A 91 -19.27 3.28 -2.91
C ALA A 91 -18.05 4.21 -3.11
N LEU A 92 -17.83 5.12 -2.17
CA LEU A 92 -16.69 6.04 -2.21
C LEU A 92 -15.35 5.31 -2.12
N VAL A 93 -15.21 4.37 -1.19
CA VAL A 93 -13.98 3.59 -1.01
C VAL A 93 -13.73 2.69 -2.22
N SER A 94 -14.74 1.99 -2.73
CA SER A 94 -14.60 1.14 -3.91
C SER A 94 -14.14 1.94 -5.12
N SER A 95 -14.76 3.07 -5.35
CA SER A 95 -14.41 4.01 -6.41
C SER A 95 -12.97 4.50 -6.30
N ALA A 96 -12.57 4.95 -5.13
CA ALA A 96 -11.22 5.45 -4.86
C ALA A 96 -10.17 4.33 -5.01
N PHE A 97 -10.46 3.14 -4.53
CA PHE A 97 -9.57 1.98 -4.62
C PHE A 97 -9.39 1.53 -6.07
N TYR A 98 -10.47 1.43 -6.84
CA TYR A 98 -10.41 1.05 -8.25
C TYR A 98 -9.64 2.08 -9.09
N ARG A 99 -9.73 3.35 -8.74
CA ARG A 99 -8.91 4.40 -9.38
C ARG A 99 -7.42 4.11 -9.24
N GLU A 100 -6.96 3.74 -8.06
CA GLU A 100 -5.55 3.42 -7.83
C GLU A 100 -5.12 2.14 -8.57
N LEU A 101 -5.97 1.13 -8.61
CA LEU A 101 -5.73 -0.08 -9.40
C LEU A 101 -5.64 0.21 -10.90
N ALA A 102 -6.52 1.08 -11.41
CA ALA A 102 -6.49 1.52 -12.80
C ALA A 102 -5.19 2.26 -13.13
N LEU A 103 -4.74 3.15 -12.26
CA LEU A 103 -3.47 3.86 -12.41
C LEU A 103 -2.29 2.89 -12.44
N LEU A 104 -2.27 1.91 -11.54
CA LEU A 104 -1.22 0.89 -11.49
C LEU A 104 -1.19 0.03 -12.75
N ALA A 105 -2.35 -0.36 -13.25
CA ALA A 105 -2.49 -1.17 -14.46
C ALA A 105 -2.36 -0.37 -15.76
N ASN A 106 -2.35 0.95 -15.69
CA ASN A 106 -2.42 1.85 -16.84
C ASN A 106 -3.66 1.58 -17.73
N ILE A 107 -4.80 1.38 -17.09
CA ILE A 107 -6.09 1.11 -17.72
C ILE A 107 -6.99 2.34 -17.48
N THR A 108 -7.69 2.76 -18.52
CA THR A 108 -8.70 3.81 -18.39
C THR A 108 -9.99 3.22 -17.81
N MET A 109 -10.47 3.79 -16.70
CA MET A 109 -11.78 3.44 -16.16
C MET A 109 -12.90 4.16 -16.88
N SER A 110 -13.86 3.41 -17.41
CA SER A 110 -15.17 3.94 -17.78
C SER A 110 -16.13 3.67 -16.62
N TRP A 111 -16.52 4.72 -15.91
CA TRP A 111 -17.47 4.63 -14.82
C TRP A 111 -18.87 4.19 -15.30
N GLY A 112 -19.41 3.18 -14.67
CA GLY A 112 -20.85 2.93 -14.63
C GLY A 112 -21.39 1.75 -15.41
N LYS A 113 -20.62 1.01 -16.20
CA LYS A 113 -21.20 -0.10 -16.97
C LYS A 113 -20.57 -1.49 -16.78
N ASP A 114 -19.29 -1.59 -16.41
CA ASP A 114 -18.61 -2.88 -16.38
C ASP A 114 -17.57 -2.99 -15.28
N GLU A 115 -18.02 -2.94 -14.02
CA GLU A 115 -17.16 -3.29 -12.86
C GLU A 115 -16.54 -4.68 -13.03
N VAL A 116 -17.34 -5.64 -13.51
CA VAL A 116 -16.90 -7.01 -13.79
C VAL A 116 -15.79 -7.03 -14.84
N ASP A 117 -16.02 -6.36 -15.97
CA ASP A 117 -15.02 -6.29 -17.06
C ASP A 117 -13.74 -5.60 -16.59
N PHE A 118 -13.85 -4.53 -15.81
CA PHE A 118 -12.71 -3.83 -15.23
C PHE A 118 -11.89 -4.75 -14.30
N LEU A 119 -12.55 -5.49 -13.41
CA LEU A 119 -11.88 -6.40 -12.49
C LEU A 119 -11.24 -7.59 -13.23
N GLU A 120 -11.88 -8.10 -14.27
CA GLU A 120 -11.31 -9.14 -15.13
C GLU A 120 -10.06 -8.65 -15.88
N LYS A 121 -10.05 -7.41 -16.36
CA LYS A 121 -8.86 -6.80 -16.97
C LYS A 121 -7.71 -6.67 -15.98
N LEU A 122 -7.98 -6.37 -14.72
CA LEU A 122 -6.97 -6.33 -13.67
C LEU A 122 -6.41 -7.71 -13.36
N GLU A 123 -7.24 -8.75 -13.41
CA GLU A 123 -6.81 -10.14 -13.29
C GLU A 123 -5.90 -10.53 -14.45
N ASP A 124 -6.30 -10.25 -15.69
CA ASP A 124 -5.51 -10.54 -16.90
C ASP A 124 -4.17 -9.79 -16.90
N ALA A 125 -4.11 -8.64 -16.26
CA ALA A 125 -2.90 -7.82 -16.13
C ALA A 125 -2.01 -8.22 -14.93
N ASP A 126 -2.33 -9.30 -14.23
CA ASP A 126 -1.64 -9.77 -13.01
C ASP A 126 -1.60 -8.74 -11.87
N ILE A 127 -2.58 -7.86 -11.81
CA ILE A 127 -2.74 -6.91 -10.70
C ILE A 127 -3.56 -7.53 -9.57
N LEU A 128 -4.59 -8.28 -9.91
CA LEU A 128 -5.46 -8.97 -8.95
C LEU A 128 -5.43 -10.48 -9.16
N GLU A 129 -5.47 -11.22 -8.06
CA GLU A 129 -5.69 -12.66 -8.07
C GLU A 129 -7.18 -12.98 -8.30
N THR A 130 -7.48 -14.16 -8.85
CA THR A 130 -8.86 -14.64 -9.09
C THR A 130 -9.72 -14.56 -7.84
N ARG A 131 -9.20 -14.98 -6.70
CA ARG A 131 -9.95 -14.94 -5.43
C ARG A 131 -10.31 -13.51 -4.99
N THR A 132 -9.44 -12.54 -5.27
CA THR A 132 -9.69 -11.13 -4.96
C THR A 132 -10.80 -10.57 -5.85
N VAL A 133 -10.75 -10.87 -7.15
CA VAL A 133 -11.81 -10.51 -8.09
C VAL A 133 -13.16 -11.08 -7.65
N LYS A 134 -13.21 -12.34 -7.28
CA LYS A 134 -14.44 -12.97 -6.74
C LYS A 134 -14.95 -12.28 -5.48
N SER A 135 -14.04 -11.95 -4.57
CA SER A 135 -14.40 -11.23 -3.33
C SER A 135 -15.02 -9.87 -3.62
N LEU A 136 -14.45 -9.11 -4.54
CA LEU A 136 -14.95 -7.77 -4.91
C LEU A 136 -16.27 -7.83 -5.68
N MET A 137 -16.54 -8.92 -6.41
CA MET A 137 -17.80 -9.13 -7.16
C MET A 137 -18.90 -9.77 -6.34
N THR A 138 -18.62 -10.28 -5.14
CA THR A 138 -19.60 -10.94 -4.29
C THR A 138 -20.59 -9.91 -3.72
N GLN A 139 -21.89 -10.15 -3.94
CA GLN A 139 -22.94 -9.32 -3.35
C GLN A 139 -22.97 -9.47 -1.84
N GLN A 140 -23.05 -8.35 -1.16
CA GLN A 140 -23.26 -8.26 0.28
C GLN A 140 -24.77 -8.30 0.61
N ASN A 141 -25.11 -8.34 1.90
CA ASN A 141 -26.50 -8.41 2.36
C ASN A 141 -27.37 -7.23 1.88
N ASP A 142 -26.75 -6.06 1.63
CA ASP A 142 -27.42 -4.87 1.09
C ASP A 142 -27.47 -4.84 -0.45
N GLY A 143 -27.02 -5.90 -1.12
CA GLY A 143 -26.95 -6.00 -2.58
C GLY A 143 -25.77 -5.28 -3.23
N SER A 144 -24.93 -4.59 -2.46
CA SER A 144 -23.74 -3.91 -2.96
C SER A 144 -22.59 -4.90 -3.23
N THR A 145 -21.69 -4.51 -4.15
CA THR A 145 -20.42 -5.19 -4.41
C THR A 145 -19.26 -4.25 -4.06
N GLY A 146 -18.03 -4.72 -4.22
CA GLY A 146 -16.84 -3.92 -4.03
C GLY A 146 -16.22 -4.08 -2.65
N VAL A 147 -15.54 -3.01 -2.20
CA VAL A 147 -14.82 -3.01 -0.93
C VAL A 147 -15.77 -2.96 0.25
N ASN A 148 -15.82 -4.01 1.03
CA ASN A 148 -16.56 -4.08 2.28
C ASN A 148 -15.63 -3.85 3.49
N VAL A 149 -16.23 -3.83 4.69
CA VAL A 149 -15.50 -3.63 5.96
C VAL A 149 -14.41 -4.68 6.15
N SER A 150 -14.73 -5.95 5.90
CA SER A 150 -13.77 -7.05 6.08
C SER A 150 -12.57 -6.92 5.13
N PHE A 151 -12.82 -6.61 3.86
CA PHE A 151 -11.76 -6.38 2.87
C PHE A 151 -10.88 -5.18 3.28
N PHE A 152 -11.51 -4.07 3.65
CA PHE A 152 -10.82 -2.86 4.08
C PHE A 152 -9.93 -3.11 5.30
N ASP A 153 -10.47 -3.71 6.34
CA ASP A 153 -9.73 -4.00 7.58
C ASP A 153 -8.55 -4.96 7.32
N THR A 154 -8.76 -5.97 6.47
CA THR A 154 -7.71 -6.91 6.08
C THR A 154 -6.57 -6.21 5.35
N ARG A 155 -6.88 -5.34 4.40
CA ARG A 155 -5.85 -4.57 3.67
C ARG A 155 -5.09 -3.64 4.59
N LYS A 156 -5.80 -2.94 5.47
CA LYS A 156 -5.20 -2.04 6.46
C LYS A 156 -4.23 -2.79 7.38
N ASN A 157 -4.66 -3.93 7.91
CA ASN A 157 -3.84 -4.74 8.82
C ASN A 157 -2.61 -5.33 8.10
N ASN A 158 -2.77 -5.82 6.88
CA ASN A 158 -1.66 -6.37 6.09
C ASN A 158 -0.64 -5.29 5.73
N LEU A 159 -1.09 -4.10 5.35
CA LEU A 159 -0.22 -2.97 5.08
C LEU A 159 0.59 -2.60 6.34
N TYR A 160 -0.05 -2.51 7.49
CA TYR A 160 0.63 -2.16 8.73
C TYR A 160 1.68 -3.20 9.15
N LYS A 161 1.34 -4.49 9.04
CA LYS A 161 2.30 -5.57 9.29
C LYS A 161 3.50 -5.48 8.35
N TYR A 162 3.27 -5.22 7.07
CA TYR A 162 4.34 -5.09 6.10
C TYR A 162 5.26 -3.90 6.40
N LEU A 163 4.69 -2.74 6.70
CA LEU A 163 5.49 -1.56 7.07
C LEU A 163 6.34 -1.81 8.31
N LYS A 164 5.82 -2.51 9.32
CA LYS A 164 6.58 -2.88 10.52
C LYS A 164 7.70 -3.89 10.26
N GLN A 165 7.58 -4.71 9.22
CA GLN A 165 8.66 -5.61 8.80
C GLN A 165 9.82 -4.86 8.15
N LYS A 166 9.53 -3.74 7.49
CA LYS A 166 10.50 -2.96 6.72
C LYS A 166 11.11 -1.80 7.49
N LEU A 167 10.42 -1.29 8.50
CA LEU A 167 10.77 -0.05 9.20
C LEU A 167 10.66 -0.23 10.73
N PRO A 168 11.40 0.57 11.50
CA PRO A 168 11.15 0.69 12.94
C PRO A 168 9.69 1.04 13.22
N GLN A 169 9.14 0.52 14.30
CA GLN A 169 7.72 0.69 14.64
C GLN A 169 7.29 2.15 14.71
N ALA A 170 8.10 3.03 15.27
CA ALA A 170 7.79 4.45 15.36
C ALA A 170 7.60 5.10 13.98
N LEU A 171 8.45 4.74 13.02
CA LEU A 171 8.36 5.24 11.65
C LEU A 171 7.20 4.61 10.90
N ALA A 172 6.98 3.30 11.05
CA ALA A 172 5.83 2.63 10.49
C ALA A 172 4.50 3.22 10.98
N ASN A 173 4.41 3.53 12.29
CA ASN A 173 3.23 4.19 12.86
C ASN A 173 3.00 5.58 12.27
N LEU A 174 4.09 6.33 12.05
CA LEU A 174 4.02 7.68 11.52
C LEU A 174 3.47 7.74 10.10
N ILE A 175 3.90 6.80 9.24
CA ILE A 175 3.50 6.77 7.83
C ILE A 175 2.28 5.89 7.55
N MET A 176 1.80 5.14 8.54
CA MET A 176 0.58 4.35 8.40
C MET A 176 -0.63 5.29 8.29
N PRO A 177 -1.47 5.15 7.26
CA PRO A 177 -2.67 5.96 7.14
C PRO A 177 -3.65 5.61 8.26
N ILE A 178 -4.19 6.65 8.90
CA ILE A 178 -5.25 6.53 9.92
C ILE A 178 -6.56 6.86 9.24
N SER A 179 -7.51 5.91 9.25
CA SER A 179 -8.90 6.17 8.88
C SER A 179 -9.61 6.72 10.12
N GLU A 180 -10.13 7.89 9.99
CA GLU A 180 -11.02 8.45 11.02
C GLU A 180 -12.41 7.81 10.96
#